data_ae04cb0c5877815014c79ec34c0a7651
#
_entry.id   ae04cb0c5877815014c79ec34c0a7651
#
_cell.length_a   1.000
_cell.length_b   1.000
_cell.length_c   1.000
_cell.angle_alpha   90.00
_cell.angle_beta   90.00
_cell.angle_gamma   90.00
#
_symmetry.space_group_name_H-M   'P 1'
#
loop_
_entity.id
_entity.type
_entity.pdbx_description
1 polymer ?
#
loop_
_entity_poly.entity_id
_entity_poly.type
_entity_poly.pdbx_seq_one_letter_code
_entity_poly.pdbx_strand_id
1 'polypeptide(L)'
;MESTLSDLSGVPDTTFAGALKQTITDNLSAHNRIDSTNDTLRKASVGIIVVENDKGAAGFILTRRGKGLRNHSYQYALPGGRIDHGETREETVLREINEEIGITVSKDQILGCLDEYETRSGCSITPVVLWVNDLSSLEAEPGEVEEIFIIDIEELFRADSPKWVSIEESNLKVLQLPIRNRLIHAPTAALLLQFKEVALLGNFMRTDHIEEPVWAWK
;
A
#
# COMPACT_ATOMS: atom_id res chain seq x y z
N MET A 1 -7.79 -33.87 -12.85
CA MET A 1 -8.77 -33.03 -12.14
C MET A 1 -8.42 -31.60 -12.51
N GLU A 2 -9.15 -31.08 -13.48
CA GLU A 2 -9.00 -29.68 -13.95
C GLU A 2 -9.44 -28.74 -12.82
N SER A 3 -8.53 -27.88 -12.39
CA SER A 3 -8.88 -26.77 -11.50
C SER A 3 -9.71 -25.78 -12.30
N THR A 4 -10.97 -25.65 -11.92
CA THR A 4 -11.90 -24.64 -12.40
C THR A 4 -11.25 -23.26 -12.32
N LEU A 5 -11.04 -22.66 -13.49
CA LEU A 5 -10.83 -21.22 -13.65
C LEU A 5 -12.07 -20.54 -13.06
N SER A 6 -11.98 -20.08 -11.82
CA SER A 6 -13.01 -19.25 -11.19
C SER A 6 -13.10 -17.92 -11.92
N ASP A 7 -14.31 -17.55 -12.20
CA ASP A 7 -14.81 -16.33 -12.84
C ASP A 7 -14.01 -15.08 -12.43
N LEU A 8 -13.06 -14.65 -13.27
CA LEU A 8 -12.25 -13.44 -13.13
C LEU A 8 -12.98 -12.20 -13.69
N SER A 9 -14.31 -12.22 -13.77
CA SER A 9 -15.12 -11.11 -14.21
C SER A 9 -14.98 -9.93 -13.22
N GLY A 10 -14.06 -9.02 -13.50
CA GLY A 10 -13.81 -7.82 -12.70
C GLY A 10 -12.33 -7.53 -12.40
N VAL A 11 -11.42 -8.45 -12.73
CA VAL A 11 -9.98 -8.17 -12.65
C VAL A 11 -9.59 -7.36 -13.89
N PRO A 12 -8.99 -6.14 -13.73
CA PRO A 12 -8.50 -5.39 -14.88
C PRO A 12 -7.32 -6.12 -15.55
N ASP A 13 -6.95 -5.70 -16.75
CA ASP A 13 -5.70 -6.14 -17.36
C ASP A 13 -4.53 -5.68 -16.48
N THR A 14 -3.84 -6.63 -15.87
CA THR A 14 -2.72 -6.39 -14.95
C THR A 14 -1.36 -6.48 -15.65
N THR A 15 -1.31 -6.52 -16.98
CA THR A 15 -0.05 -6.43 -17.72
C THR A 15 0.69 -5.15 -17.33
N PHE A 16 1.98 -5.26 -17.01
CA PHE A 16 2.81 -4.09 -16.71
C PHE A 16 3.07 -3.28 -17.98
N ALA A 17 2.16 -2.39 -18.31
CA ALA A 17 2.19 -1.64 -19.58
C ALA A 17 1.62 -0.23 -19.41
N GLY A 18 1.85 0.61 -20.42
CA GLY A 18 1.39 2.00 -20.42
C GLY A 18 -0.13 2.16 -20.28
N ALA A 19 -0.93 1.19 -20.72
CA ALA A 19 -2.38 1.20 -20.56
C ALA A 19 -2.80 1.15 -19.08
N LEU A 20 -2.21 0.25 -18.29
CA LEU A 20 -2.48 0.17 -16.85
C LEU A 20 -1.97 1.42 -16.12
N LYS A 21 -0.76 1.90 -16.46
CA LYS A 21 -0.21 3.16 -15.94
C LYS A 21 -1.17 4.32 -16.15
N GLN A 22 -1.69 4.45 -17.38
CA GLN A 22 -2.64 5.52 -17.74
C GLN A 22 -3.95 5.39 -16.95
N THR A 23 -4.51 4.17 -16.87
CA THR A 23 -5.73 3.91 -16.07
C THR A 23 -5.55 4.34 -14.62
N ILE A 24 -4.45 3.94 -13.97
CA ILE A 24 -4.14 4.35 -12.59
C ILE A 24 -4.04 5.87 -12.47
N THR A 25 -3.34 6.52 -13.40
CA THR A 25 -3.13 7.98 -13.40
C THR A 25 -4.47 8.72 -13.54
N ASP A 26 -5.30 8.30 -14.48
CA ASP A 26 -6.60 8.93 -14.75
C ASP A 26 -7.54 8.77 -13.54
N ASN A 27 -7.60 7.58 -12.96
CA ASN A 27 -8.44 7.28 -11.80
C ASN A 27 -8.00 8.09 -10.56
N LEU A 28 -6.68 8.18 -10.30
CA LEU A 28 -6.14 9.00 -9.22
C LEU A 28 -6.41 10.49 -9.44
N SER A 29 -6.31 10.97 -10.67
CA SER A 29 -6.59 12.37 -11.03
C SER A 29 -8.08 12.71 -10.87
N ALA A 30 -8.96 11.75 -11.10
CA ALA A 30 -10.41 11.91 -10.91
C ALA A 30 -10.84 11.78 -9.43
N HIS A 31 -10.00 11.17 -8.59
CA HIS A 31 -10.31 10.96 -7.18
C HIS A 31 -10.20 12.27 -6.39
N ASN A 32 -11.33 12.68 -5.79
CA ASN A 32 -11.33 13.82 -4.87
C ASN A 32 -10.74 13.40 -3.51
N ARG A 33 -9.42 13.40 -3.42
CA ARG A 33 -8.64 12.98 -2.25
C ARG A 33 -8.97 13.83 -1.02
N ILE A 34 -8.99 13.18 0.15
CA ILE A 34 -9.18 13.84 1.44
C ILE A 34 -7.89 13.76 2.25
N ASP A 35 -7.47 14.92 2.77
CA ASP A 35 -6.44 15.03 3.80
C ASP A 35 -7.10 15.02 5.20
N SER A 36 -6.38 14.49 6.18
CA SER A 36 -6.77 14.63 7.58
C SER A 36 -6.77 16.09 8.03
N THR A 37 -7.82 16.50 8.67
CA THR A 37 -7.94 17.83 9.30
C THR A 37 -7.39 17.85 10.73
N ASN A 38 -6.89 16.72 11.23
CA ASN A 38 -6.37 16.60 12.59
C ASN A 38 -4.87 16.93 12.62
N ASP A 39 -4.54 18.18 12.88
CA ASP A 39 -3.17 18.69 12.94
C ASP A 39 -2.35 18.16 14.14
N THR A 40 -2.98 17.42 15.07
CA THR A 40 -2.26 16.81 16.19
C THR A 40 -1.59 15.48 15.81
N LEU A 41 -1.96 14.88 14.67
CA LEU A 41 -1.40 13.65 14.19
C LEU A 41 -0.01 13.85 13.57
N ARG A 42 0.87 12.90 13.82
CA ARG A 42 2.17 12.85 13.15
C ARG A 42 1.95 12.45 11.71
N LYS A 43 2.48 13.23 10.79
CA LYS A 43 2.36 12.94 9.36
C LYS A 43 3.38 11.91 8.91
N ALA A 44 2.95 11.00 8.05
CA ALA A 44 3.78 9.97 7.43
C ALA A 44 3.39 9.79 5.97
N SER A 45 4.32 9.28 5.16
CA SER A 45 4.07 8.96 3.76
C SER A 45 4.60 7.57 3.44
N VAL A 46 3.83 6.79 2.67
CA VAL A 46 4.20 5.45 2.24
C VAL A 46 4.00 5.27 0.74
N GLY A 47 4.82 4.42 0.10
CA GLY A 47 4.78 4.17 -1.33
C GLY A 47 4.01 2.92 -1.70
N ILE A 48 2.98 3.04 -2.53
CA ILE A 48 2.43 1.92 -3.29
C ILE A 48 3.19 1.89 -4.61
N ILE A 49 4.26 1.12 -4.65
CA ILE A 49 5.23 1.11 -5.75
C ILE A 49 4.83 0.01 -6.73
N VAL A 50 4.25 0.42 -7.86
CA VAL A 50 3.86 -0.50 -8.94
C VAL A 50 5.08 -0.80 -9.80
N VAL A 51 5.38 -2.08 -9.98
CA VAL A 51 6.56 -2.61 -10.65
C VAL A 51 6.21 -3.78 -11.56
N GLU A 52 7.09 -4.12 -12.48
CA GLU A 52 6.99 -5.36 -13.26
C GLU A 52 7.46 -6.55 -12.42
N ASN A 53 6.70 -7.63 -12.41
CA ASN A 53 7.10 -8.90 -11.83
C ASN A 53 7.87 -9.76 -12.85
N ASP A 54 8.33 -10.94 -12.44
CA ASP A 54 9.07 -11.91 -13.25
C ASP A 54 8.25 -12.53 -14.40
N LYS A 55 6.93 -12.26 -14.46
CA LYS A 55 6.00 -12.76 -15.48
C LYS A 55 5.57 -11.68 -16.48
N GLY A 56 6.08 -10.45 -16.36
CA GLY A 56 5.64 -9.30 -17.18
C GLY A 56 4.31 -8.69 -16.74
N ALA A 57 3.79 -9.10 -15.58
CA ALA A 57 2.59 -8.51 -14.99
C ALA A 57 2.94 -7.44 -13.95
N ALA A 58 1.97 -6.59 -13.64
CA ALA A 58 2.13 -5.59 -12.59
C ALA A 58 2.05 -6.23 -11.20
N GLY A 59 3.00 -5.86 -10.37
CA GLY A 59 3.05 -6.15 -8.95
C GLY A 59 3.19 -4.87 -8.14
N PHE A 60 3.15 -5.00 -6.83
CA PHE A 60 3.50 -3.92 -5.91
C PHE A 60 4.47 -4.41 -4.85
N ILE A 61 5.27 -3.49 -4.32
CA ILE A 61 6.29 -3.82 -3.31
C ILE A 61 5.66 -3.81 -1.91
N LEU A 62 5.87 -4.90 -1.16
CA LEU A 62 5.74 -4.96 0.29
C LEU A 62 7.07 -5.29 0.91
N THR A 63 7.34 -4.74 2.09
CA THR A 63 8.49 -5.09 2.92
C THR A 63 8.04 -5.86 4.14
N ARG A 64 8.93 -6.69 4.69
CA ARG A 64 8.82 -7.21 6.04
C ARG A 64 9.82 -6.48 6.92
N ARG A 65 9.32 -5.83 7.97
CA ARG A 65 10.14 -5.04 8.88
C ARG A 65 11.11 -5.91 9.69
N GLY A 66 12.32 -5.40 9.90
CA GLY A 66 13.39 -6.09 10.58
C GLY A 66 13.10 -6.39 12.06
N LYS A 67 13.75 -7.41 12.59
CA LYS A 67 13.61 -7.92 13.97
C LYS A 67 13.97 -6.90 15.06
N GLY A 68 14.89 -5.98 14.76
CA GLY A 68 15.47 -5.03 15.72
C GLY A 68 14.62 -3.80 16.01
N LEU A 69 13.55 -3.59 15.28
CA LEU A 69 12.70 -2.41 15.43
C LEU A 69 11.81 -2.52 16.68
N ARG A 70 11.75 -1.45 17.48
CA ARG A 70 10.99 -1.39 18.73
C ARG A 70 9.48 -1.60 18.54
N ASN A 71 8.94 -1.21 17.38
CA ASN A 71 7.52 -1.30 17.06
C ASN A 71 7.33 -2.05 15.75
N HIS A 72 6.27 -2.88 15.68
CA HIS A 72 5.81 -3.54 14.46
C HIS A 72 6.85 -4.45 13.78
N SER A 73 7.77 -5.05 14.54
CA SER A 73 8.72 -6.04 14.01
C SER A 73 7.99 -7.22 13.34
N TYR A 74 8.53 -7.74 12.24
CA TYR A 74 7.95 -8.80 11.41
C TYR A 74 6.62 -8.48 10.71
N GLN A 75 6.12 -7.27 10.79
CA GLN A 75 4.91 -6.90 10.05
C GLN A 75 5.23 -6.57 8.60
N TYR A 76 4.25 -6.87 7.75
CA TYR A 76 4.27 -6.43 6.37
C TYR A 76 3.85 -4.96 6.29
N ALA A 77 4.60 -4.17 5.56
CA ALA A 77 4.36 -2.75 5.39
C ALA A 77 4.65 -2.32 3.95
N LEU A 78 4.06 -1.20 3.56
CA LEU A 78 4.51 -0.44 2.41
C LEU A 78 5.78 0.33 2.82
N PRO A 79 6.79 0.47 1.93
CA PRO A 79 7.96 1.30 2.18
C PRO A 79 7.55 2.74 2.51
N GLY A 80 8.17 3.34 3.52
CA GLY A 80 7.85 4.71 3.90
C GLY A 80 8.01 5.01 5.38
N GLY A 81 7.90 6.29 5.72
CA GLY A 81 8.15 6.76 7.07
C GLY A 81 7.54 8.10 7.41
N ARG A 82 8.06 8.71 8.47
CA ARG A 82 7.59 10.01 8.95
C ARG A 82 8.04 11.13 8.03
N ILE A 83 7.16 12.13 7.86
CA ILE A 83 7.52 13.37 7.17
C ILE A 83 8.40 14.20 8.10
N ASP A 84 9.62 14.48 7.66
CA ASP A 84 10.55 15.32 8.38
C ASP A 84 10.21 16.81 8.22
N HIS A 85 10.75 17.62 9.13
CA HIS A 85 10.48 19.07 9.11
C HIS A 85 10.93 19.71 7.79
N GLY A 86 9.98 20.26 7.04
CA GLY A 86 10.22 20.91 5.76
C GLY A 86 10.10 20.01 4.54
N GLU A 87 9.91 18.71 4.72
CA GLU A 87 9.62 17.79 3.62
C GLU A 87 8.15 17.82 3.20
N THR A 88 7.91 17.60 1.93
CA THR A 88 6.59 17.21 1.41
C THR A 88 6.40 15.69 1.53
N ARG A 89 5.16 15.22 1.40
CA ARG A 89 4.83 13.78 1.37
C ARG A 89 5.55 13.03 0.24
N GLU A 90 5.69 13.70 -0.90
CA GLU A 90 6.39 13.18 -2.07
C GLU A 90 7.89 13.04 -1.82
N GLU A 91 8.52 14.04 -1.21
CA GLU A 91 9.94 14.01 -0.86
C GLU A 91 10.25 12.93 0.18
N THR A 92 9.41 12.81 1.19
CA THR A 92 9.54 11.77 2.22
C THR A 92 9.48 10.37 1.60
N VAL A 93 8.46 10.08 0.77
CA VAL A 93 8.33 8.73 0.21
C VAL A 93 9.51 8.38 -0.70
N LEU A 94 10.02 9.34 -1.47
CA LEU A 94 11.18 9.11 -2.35
C LEU A 94 12.45 8.85 -1.54
N ARG A 95 12.66 9.56 -0.43
CA ARG A 95 13.78 9.34 0.49
C ARG A 95 13.70 7.97 1.15
N GLU A 96 12.55 7.65 1.76
CA GLU A 96 12.34 6.38 2.47
C GLU A 96 12.46 5.16 1.54
N ILE A 97 11.97 5.23 0.31
CA ILE A 97 12.13 4.18 -0.70
C ILE A 97 13.63 3.94 -0.98
N ASN A 98 14.41 5.01 -1.10
CA ASN A 98 15.85 4.88 -1.30
C ASN A 98 16.56 4.30 -0.07
N GLU A 99 16.20 4.76 1.14
CA GLU A 99 16.78 4.30 2.40
C GLU A 99 16.41 2.84 2.71
N GLU A 100 15.13 2.45 2.60
CA GLU A 100 14.65 1.12 2.98
C GLU A 100 14.95 0.03 1.95
N ILE A 101 14.85 0.36 0.65
CA ILE A 101 14.90 -0.65 -0.43
C ILE A 101 15.86 -0.31 -1.58
N GLY A 102 16.72 0.71 -1.42
CA GLY A 102 17.85 0.99 -2.30
C GLY A 102 17.53 1.53 -3.69
N ILE A 103 16.27 1.71 -4.07
CA ILE A 103 15.93 2.23 -5.40
C ILE A 103 15.79 3.77 -5.39
N THR A 104 16.36 4.40 -6.41
CA THR A 104 16.21 5.84 -6.63
C THR A 104 15.03 6.11 -7.54
N VAL A 105 14.03 6.81 -7.03
CA VAL A 105 12.80 7.15 -7.75
C VAL A 105 12.71 8.67 -7.89
N SER A 106 12.29 9.15 -9.06
CA SER A 106 12.11 10.57 -9.34
C SER A 106 10.64 11.02 -9.24
N LYS A 107 10.41 12.32 -9.08
CA LYS A 107 9.04 12.88 -8.90
C LYS A 107 8.10 12.59 -10.08
N ASP A 108 8.61 12.45 -11.30
CA ASP A 108 7.83 12.12 -12.51
C ASP A 108 7.33 10.67 -12.55
N GLN A 109 7.82 9.82 -11.65
CA GLN A 109 7.32 8.45 -11.46
C GLN A 109 6.14 8.38 -10.49
N ILE A 110 5.79 9.48 -9.82
CA ILE A 110 4.61 9.58 -8.96
C ILE A 110 3.38 9.74 -9.85
N LEU A 111 2.40 8.85 -9.69
CA LEU A 111 1.12 8.88 -10.43
C LEU A 111 0.06 9.69 -9.69
N GLY A 112 0.12 9.77 -8.37
CA GLY A 112 -0.83 10.50 -7.52
C GLY A 112 -0.84 9.99 -6.09
N CYS A 113 -1.79 10.51 -5.30
CA CYS A 113 -1.96 10.12 -3.90
C CYS A 113 -3.40 9.67 -3.64
N LEU A 114 -3.57 8.80 -2.64
CA LEU A 114 -4.85 8.40 -2.08
C LEU A 114 -5.17 9.18 -0.81
N ASP A 115 -6.31 8.91 -0.18
CA ASP A 115 -6.73 9.57 1.07
C ASP A 115 -5.74 9.31 2.20
N GLU A 116 -5.62 10.28 3.10
CA GLU A 116 -4.89 10.04 4.35
C GLU A 116 -5.66 9.07 5.24
N TYR A 117 -4.94 8.11 5.82
CA TYR A 117 -5.45 7.17 6.80
C TYR A 117 -4.99 7.56 8.21
N GLU A 118 -5.94 7.84 9.09
CA GLU A 118 -5.65 8.15 10.49
C GLU A 118 -5.53 6.88 11.33
N THR A 119 -4.37 6.68 11.97
CA THR A 119 -4.12 5.52 12.82
C THR A 119 -4.49 5.78 14.27
N ARG A 120 -4.89 4.74 14.99
CA ARG A 120 -5.12 4.79 16.44
C ARG A 120 -3.85 5.15 17.23
N SER A 121 -2.68 4.87 16.67
CA SER A 121 -1.38 5.21 17.26
C SER A 121 -0.99 6.69 17.10
N GLY A 122 -1.85 7.51 16.49
CA GLY A 122 -1.65 8.95 16.35
C GLY A 122 -0.79 9.37 15.16
N CYS A 123 -0.92 8.67 14.04
CA CYS A 123 -0.33 9.06 12.76
C CYS A 123 -1.41 9.28 11.70
N SER A 124 -1.16 10.18 10.76
CA SER A 124 -1.89 10.30 9.50
C SER A 124 -0.94 9.88 8.38
N ILE A 125 -1.31 8.85 7.62
CA ILE A 125 -0.46 8.22 6.60
C ILE A 125 -1.01 8.57 5.22
N THR A 126 -0.19 9.21 4.38
CA THR A 126 -0.50 9.47 2.97
C THR A 126 0.05 8.36 2.10
N PRO A 127 -0.77 7.60 1.37
CA PRO A 127 -0.28 6.67 0.35
C PRO A 127 -0.01 7.42 -0.95
N VAL A 128 1.22 7.30 -1.43
CA VAL A 128 1.68 7.82 -2.73
C VAL A 128 1.82 6.64 -3.68
N VAL A 129 1.20 6.74 -4.86
CA VAL A 129 1.26 5.70 -5.89
C VAL A 129 2.35 6.04 -6.88
N LEU A 130 3.28 5.10 -7.10
CA LEU A 130 4.44 5.27 -7.97
C LEU A 130 4.49 4.17 -9.03
N TRP A 131 5.06 4.49 -10.20
CA TRP A 131 5.32 3.54 -11.29
C TRP A 131 6.81 3.44 -11.56
N VAL A 132 7.42 2.31 -11.22
CA VAL A 132 8.86 2.13 -11.27
C VAL A 132 9.23 1.03 -12.25
N ASN A 133 10.06 1.36 -13.25
CA ASN A 133 10.48 0.42 -14.29
C ASN A 133 11.84 -0.23 -13.97
N ASP A 134 12.68 0.42 -13.18
CA ASP A 134 14.05 -0.05 -12.91
C ASP A 134 14.17 -0.50 -11.44
N LEU A 135 14.40 -1.78 -11.25
CA LEU A 135 14.64 -2.42 -9.96
C LEU A 135 16.09 -2.94 -9.84
N SER A 136 16.99 -2.50 -10.71
CA SER A 136 18.38 -3.02 -10.75
C SER A 136 19.16 -2.78 -9.46
N SER A 137 18.79 -1.78 -8.66
CA SER A 137 19.38 -1.46 -7.36
C SER A 137 18.53 -1.93 -6.16
N LEU A 138 17.47 -2.73 -6.40
CA LEU A 138 16.58 -3.17 -5.33
C LEU A 138 17.34 -4.04 -4.31
N GLU A 139 17.53 -3.50 -3.13
CA GLU A 139 18.24 -4.15 -2.03
C GLU A 139 17.63 -3.71 -0.69
N ALA A 140 17.39 -4.67 0.20
CA ALA A 140 16.85 -4.39 1.53
C ALA A 140 17.93 -3.78 2.43
N GLU A 141 17.65 -2.64 3.09
CA GLU A 141 18.55 -2.05 4.08
C GLU A 141 18.62 -2.93 5.34
N PRO A 142 19.82 -3.49 5.65
CA PRO A 142 19.96 -4.36 6.82
C PRO A 142 19.64 -3.64 8.13
N GLY A 143 18.71 -4.18 8.89
CA GLY A 143 18.25 -3.60 10.16
C GLY A 143 16.89 -2.93 10.10
N GLU A 144 16.48 -2.42 8.95
CA GLU A 144 15.15 -1.83 8.76
C GLU A 144 14.20 -2.77 8.02
N VAL A 145 14.67 -3.39 6.95
CA VAL A 145 13.91 -4.31 6.11
C VAL A 145 14.57 -5.69 6.15
N GLU A 146 13.80 -6.71 6.55
CA GLU A 146 14.26 -8.10 6.57
C GLU A 146 14.11 -8.76 5.19
N GLU A 147 13.04 -8.41 4.47
CA GLU A 147 12.73 -9.01 3.17
C GLU A 147 11.83 -8.10 2.33
N ILE A 148 12.07 -8.08 1.03
CA ILE A 148 11.26 -7.36 0.04
C ILE A 148 10.46 -8.38 -0.76
N PHE A 149 9.17 -8.09 -0.99
CA PHE A 149 8.26 -8.91 -1.77
C PHE A 149 7.69 -8.11 -2.93
N ILE A 150 7.74 -8.65 -4.13
CA ILE A 150 6.90 -8.20 -5.24
C ILE A 150 5.64 -9.07 -5.20
N ILE A 151 4.50 -8.43 -4.98
CA ILE A 151 3.18 -9.07 -4.87
C ILE A 151 2.40 -8.79 -6.14
N ASP A 152 1.91 -9.81 -6.81
CA ASP A 152 1.08 -9.67 -8.00
C ASP A 152 -0.17 -8.84 -7.66
N ILE A 153 -0.52 -7.85 -8.49
CA ILE A 153 -1.73 -7.03 -8.28
C ILE A 153 -2.99 -7.91 -8.20
N GLU A 154 -3.01 -9.04 -8.90
CA GLU A 154 -4.11 -10.01 -8.87
C GLU A 154 -4.40 -10.55 -7.47
N GLU A 155 -3.43 -10.57 -6.54
CA GLU A 155 -3.67 -10.96 -5.15
C GLU A 155 -4.71 -10.07 -4.45
N LEU A 156 -4.89 -8.83 -4.88
CA LEU A 156 -5.93 -7.93 -4.36
C LEU A 156 -7.34 -8.33 -4.81
N PHE A 157 -7.45 -9.16 -5.86
CA PHE A 157 -8.71 -9.60 -6.46
C PHE A 157 -9.13 -11.02 -6.05
N ARG A 158 -8.48 -11.58 -5.03
CA ARG A 158 -8.82 -12.92 -4.52
C ARG A 158 -10.28 -12.98 -4.07
N ALA A 159 -10.93 -14.11 -4.34
CA ALA A 159 -12.33 -14.33 -3.95
C ALA A 159 -12.56 -14.35 -2.43
N ASP A 160 -11.50 -14.65 -1.63
CA ASP A 160 -11.54 -14.62 -0.17
C ASP A 160 -11.11 -13.27 0.45
N SER A 161 -11.04 -12.20 -0.36
CA SER A 161 -10.61 -10.85 0.01
C SER A 161 -11.66 -9.81 -0.37
N PRO A 162 -11.93 -8.78 0.45
CA PRO A 162 -11.41 -8.56 1.80
C PRO A 162 -12.13 -9.39 2.88
N LYS A 163 -11.48 -9.60 4.03
CA LYS A 163 -12.10 -10.16 5.24
C LYS A 163 -12.37 -9.07 6.26
N TRP A 164 -13.57 -9.09 6.85
CA TRP A 164 -14.00 -8.12 7.85
C TRP A 164 -14.26 -8.81 9.17
N VAL A 165 -13.58 -8.37 10.23
CA VAL A 165 -13.66 -8.96 11.58
C VAL A 165 -14.22 -7.93 12.55
N SER A 166 -15.24 -8.31 13.32
CA SER A 166 -15.75 -7.49 14.43
C SER A 166 -14.88 -7.70 15.67
N ILE A 167 -14.63 -6.61 16.41
CA ILE A 167 -13.92 -6.60 17.68
C ILE A 167 -14.80 -5.95 18.75
N GLU A 168 -14.55 -6.25 20.03
CA GLU A 168 -15.33 -5.68 21.13
C GLU A 168 -15.02 -4.21 21.40
N GLU A 169 -13.80 -3.78 21.02
CA GLU A 169 -13.27 -2.46 21.31
C GLU A 169 -13.76 -1.36 20.37
N SER A 170 -14.41 -1.72 19.26
CA SER A 170 -14.87 -0.75 18.26
C SER A 170 -16.13 -1.21 17.54
N ASN A 171 -16.96 -0.23 17.14
CA ASN A 171 -18.10 -0.46 16.25
C ASN A 171 -17.70 -0.59 14.77
N LEU A 172 -16.47 -0.20 14.43
CA LEU A 172 -15.89 -0.39 13.11
C LEU A 172 -15.33 -1.80 12.98
N LYS A 173 -15.22 -2.29 11.74
CA LYS A 173 -14.66 -3.61 11.47
C LYS A 173 -13.20 -3.53 11.13
N VAL A 174 -12.43 -4.47 11.67
CA VAL A 174 -11.03 -4.68 11.31
C VAL A 174 -10.95 -5.29 9.93
N LEU A 175 -10.16 -4.68 9.07
CA LEU A 175 -9.88 -5.19 7.73
C LEU A 175 -8.68 -6.13 7.74
N GLN A 176 -8.84 -7.25 7.05
CA GLN A 176 -7.77 -8.20 6.75
C GLN A 176 -7.76 -8.48 5.24
N LEU A 177 -6.61 -8.30 4.60
CA LEU A 177 -6.38 -8.70 3.21
C LEU A 177 -5.54 -9.99 3.18
N PRO A 178 -6.09 -11.11 2.74
CA PRO A 178 -5.31 -12.29 2.40
C PRO A 178 -4.40 -11.96 1.21
N ILE A 179 -3.09 -12.06 1.42
CA ILE A 179 -2.06 -11.89 0.38
C ILE A 179 -1.13 -13.09 0.50
N ARG A 180 -1.04 -13.90 -0.56
CA ARG A 180 -0.36 -15.22 -0.50
C ARG A 180 -0.89 -16.03 0.70
N ASN A 181 -0.02 -16.43 1.61
CA ASN A 181 -0.35 -17.21 2.81
C ASN A 181 -0.39 -16.36 4.10
N ARG A 182 -0.59 -15.04 3.97
CA ARG A 182 -0.57 -14.09 5.09
C ARG A 182 -1.84 -13.26 5.14
N LEU A 183 -2.15 -12.75 6.32
CA LEU A 183 -3.20 -11.75 6.51
C LEU A 183 -2.53 -10.39 6.76
N ILE A 184 -2.74 -9.46 5.85
CA ILE A 184 -2.30 -8.08 6.00
C ILE A 184 -3.42 -7.30 6.69
N HIS A 185 -3.07 -6.50 7.68
CA HIS A 185 -4.02 -5.72 8.48
C HIS A 185 -3.90 -4.23 8.17
N ALA A 186 -4.89 -3.43 8.59
CA ALA A 186 -4.78 -1.99 8.57
C ALA A 186 -3.62 -1.51 9.47
N PRO A 187 -2.92 -0.44 9.12
CA PRO A 187 -3.21 0.49 8.01
C PRO A 187 -2.90 -0.06 6.61
N THR A 188 -1.89 -0.89 6.43
CA THR A 188 -1.45 -1.39 5.11
C THR A 188 -2.60 -1.98 4.28
N ALA A 189 -3.46 -2.80 4.90
CA ALA A 189 -4.62 -3.38 4.23
C ALA A 189 -5.61 -2.33 3.75
N ALA A 190 -5.87 -1.28 4.54
CA ALA A 190 -6.79 -0.21 4.18
C ALA A 190 -6.29 0.57 2.95
N LEU A 191 -4.99 0.90 2.93
CA LEU A 191 -4.36 1.61 1.82
C LEU A 191 -4.37 0.78 0.53
N LEU A 192 -4.09 -0.52 0.63
CA LEU A 192 -4.12 -1.44 -0.52
C LEU A 192 -5.55 -1.67 -1.04
N LEU A 193 -6.54 -1.75 -0.15
CA LEU A 193 -7.94 -1.85 -0.56
C LEU A 193 -8.40 -0.58 -1.28
N GLN A 194 -8.04 0.60 -0.78
CA GLN A 194 -8.33 1.85 -1.47
C GLN A 194 -7.59 1.95 -2.81
N PHE A 195 -6.34 1.51 -2.88
CA PHE A 195 -5.60 1.43 -4.14
C PHE A 195 -6.33 0.55 -5.17
N LYS A 196 -6.79 -0.64 -4.76
CA LYS A 196 -7.59 -1.50 -5.62
C LYS A 196 -8.84 -0.80 -6.13
N GLU A 197 -9.66 -0.28 -5.21
CA GLU A 197 -10.97 0.28 -5.58
C GLU A 197 -10.82 1.58 -6.38
N VAL A 198 -9.98 2.51 -5.91
CA VAL A 198 -9.84 3.82 -6.54
C VAL A 198 -8.93 3.76 -7.75
N ALA A 199 -7.67 3.32 -7.58
CA ALA A 199 -6.67 3.45 -8.62
C ALA A 199 -6.82 2.40 -9.74
N LEU A 200 -7.16 1.15 -9.39
CA LEU A 200 -7.28 0.09 -10.39
C LEU A 200 -8.67 0.01 -11.02
N LEU A 201 -9.75 0.21 -10.23
CA LEU A 201 -11.13 0.03 -10.69
C LEU A 201 -11.87 1.35 -10.97
N GLY A 202 -11.35 2.51 -10.55
CA GLY A 202 -12.03 3.81 -10.68
C GLY A 202 -13.28 3.94 -9.81
N ASN A 203 -13.41 3.11 -8.78
CA ASN A 203 -14.53 3.13 -7.85
C ASN A 203 -14.33 4.23 -6.79
N PHE A 204 -15.44 4.73 -6.24
CA PHE A 204 -15.38 5.58 -5.06
C PHE A 204 -15.20 4.74 -3.80
N MET A 205 -14.18 5.05 -3.01
CA MET A 205 -13.94 4.41 -1.71
C MET A 205 -13.27 5.37 -0.73
N ARG A 206 -13.68 5.32 0.55
CA ARG A 206 -13.05 5.99 1.71
C ARG A 206 -12.55 4.94 2.70
N THR A 207 -11.60 5.33 3.55
CA THR A 207 -10.95 4.44 4.52
C THR A 207 -11.32 4.72 5.98
N ASP A 208 -12.07 5.79 6.25
CA ASP A 208 -12.50 6.26 7.57
C ASP A 208 -13.37 5.28 8.37
N HIS A 209 -13.94 4.29 7.69
CA HIS A 209 -14.76 3.22 8.29
C HIS A 209 -13.97 1.93 8.60
N ILE A 210 -12.65 1.93 8.39
CA ILE A 210 -11.79 0.76 8.56
C ILE A 210 -11.06 0.84 9.90
N GLU A 211 -11.21 -0.20 10.73
CA GLU A 211 -10.55 -0.29 12.02
C GLU A 211 -9.23 -1.06 11.94
N GLU A 212 -8.31 -0.70 12.86
CA GLU A 212 -7.06 -1.41 13.08
C GLU A 212 -7.26 -2.57 14.06
N PRO A 213 -6.44 -3.64 13.98
CA PRO A 213 -6.47 -4.69 14.97
C PRO A 213 -5.99 -4.17 16.34
N VAL A 214 -6.57 -4.70 17.43
CA VAL A 214 -6.31 -4.23 18.78
C VAL A 214 -4.82 -4.19 19.15
N TRP A 215 -4.04 -5.17 18.71
CA TRP A 215 -2.60 -5.23 18.97
C TRP A 215 -1.78 -4.13 18.25
N ALA A 216 -2.35 -3.42 17.30
CA ALA A 216 -1.66 -2.32 16.59
C ALA A 216 -1.62 -1.02 17.41
N TRP A 217 -2.47 -0.89 18.45
CA TRP A 217 -2.61 0.34 19.24
C TRP A 217 -2.73 0.12 20.76
N LYS A 218 -2.73 -1.14 21.26
CA LYS A 218 -2.65 -1.51 22.69
C LYS A 218 -1.32 -2.09 23.07
#